data_866d8cfd7a801b5fe36631d7f205fcce
#
_entry.id   866d8cfd7a801b5fe36631d7f205fcce
#
_cell.length_a   1.000
_cell.length_b   1.000
_cell.length_c   1.000
_cell.angle_alpha   90.00
_cell.angle_beta   90.00
_cell.angle_gamma   90.00
#
_symmetry.space_group_name_H-M   'P 1'
#
loop_
_entity.id
_entity.type
_entity.pdbx_description
1 polymer ?
#
loop_
_entity_poly.entity_id
_entity_poly.type
_entity_poly.pdbx_seq_one_letter_code
_entity_poly.pdbx_strand_id
1 'polypeptide(L)'
;MTYIYENKHLVNALLDAAVYLAAMTLSIIVIAIAISPSFFHTTILAEDWLWYLLVTLAIITLPMPLNALYFFFRRYYDLCLCHRPAVIITDSELKVFTPYGGYTTIGWNEIIEFKDGNITKGRQFIYPVYKDDKQNKPRFFKNYIDGILTNYLTMKHDDLLAELKSHLGS
;
A
#
# COMPACT_ATOMS: atom_id res chain seq x y z
N MET A 1 -3.70 25.80 7.18
CA MET A 1 -4.08 24.66 6.31
C MET A 1 -2.91 24.33 5.38
N THR A 2 -2.33 23.13 5.50
CA THR A 2 -1.14 22.70 4.75
C THR A 2 -1.50 21.53 3.82
N TYR A 3 -1.10 21.63 2.53
CA TYR A 3 -1.29 20.57 1.53
C TYR A 3 0.05 19.94 1.19
N ILE A 4 0.16 18.61 1.32
CA ILE A 4 1.39 17.87 1.03
C ILE A 4 1.12 16.92 -0.12
N TYR A 5 1.93 17.02 -1.17
CA TYR A 5 1.76 16.25 -2.41
C TYR A 5 2.74 15.09 -2.49
N GLU A 6 2.38 14.06 -3.24
CA GLU A 6 3.28 12.96 -3.57
C GLU A 6 4.10 13.32 -4.82
N ASN A 7 5.42 13.23 -4.71
CA ASN A 7 6.35 13.43 -5.82
C ASN A 7 6.95 12.08 -6.24
N LYS A 8 6.11 11.21 -6.79
CA LYS A 8 6.56 9.90 -7.24
C LYS A 8 7.04 10.00 -8.69
N HIS A 9 8.33 9.76 -8.92
CA HIS A 9 8.86 9.68 -10.27
C HIS A 9 8.24 8.53 -11.04
N LEU A 10 7.91 8.78 -12.32
CA LEU A 10 7.32 7.78 -13.22
C LEU A 10 8.12 6.47 -13.26
N VAL A 11 9.46 6.56 -13.18
CA VAL A 11 10.35 5.38 -13.16
C VAL A 11 10.08 4.48 -11.96
N ASN A 12 9.92 5.05 -10.76
CA ASN A 12 9.61 4.27 -9.56
C ASN A 12 8.21 3.65 -9.63
N ALA A 13 7.26 4.38 -10.23
CA ALA A 13 5.93 3.88 -10.46
C ALA A 13 5.94 2.68 -11.44
N LEU A 14 6.71 2.77 -12.51
CA LEU A 14 6.86 1.67 -13.48
C LEU A 14 7.56 0.45 -12.88
N LEU A 15 8.57 0.65 -12.03
CA LEU A 15 9.24 -0.45 -11.33
C LEU A 15 8.29 -1.20 -10.39
N ASP A 16 7.51 -0.47 -9.58
CA ASP A 16 6.51 -1.08 -8.71
C ASP A 16 5.45 -1.85 -9.52
N ALA A 17 4.96 -1.27 -10.63
CA ALA A 17 4.00 -1.91 -11.51
C ALA A 17 4.57 -3.17 -12.18
N ALA A 18 5.85 -3.15 -12.57
CA ALA A 18 6.51 -4.29 -13.21
C ALA A 18 6.54 -5.53 -12.31
N VAL A 19 6.72 -5.36 -11.00
CA VAL A 19 6.69 -6.47 -10.03
C VAL A 19 5.30 -7.13 -10.01
N TYR A 20 4.22 -6.33 -9.97
CA TYR A 20 2.85 -6.88 -9.97
C TYR A 20 2.50 -7.52 -11.32
N LEU A 21 2.94 -6.93 -12.43
CA LEU A 21 2.75 -7.50 -13.77
C LEU A 21 3.50 -8.82 -13.92
N ALA A 22 4.73 -8.94 -13.43
CA ALA A 22 5.48 -10.18 -13.45
C ALA A 22 4.79 -11.28 -12.63
N ALA A 23 4.30 -10.97 -11.42
CA ALA A 23 3.56 -11.90 -10.59
C ALA A 23 2.26 -12.37 -11.26
N MET A 24 1.52 -11.44 -11.89
CA MET A 24 0.30 -11.75 -12.64
C MET A 24 0.59 -12.64 -13.86
N THR A 25 1.62 -12.32 -14.62
CA THR A 25 2.04 -13.10 -15.80
C THR A 25 2.42 -14.52 -15.40
N LEU A 26 3.18 -14.68 -14.32
CA LEU A 26 3.55 -16.00 -13.80
C LEU A 26 2.30 -16.81 -13.42
N SER A 27 1.34 -16.22 -12.72
CA SER A 27 0.08 -16.90 -12.36
C SER A 27 -0.73 -17.31 -13.59
N ILE A 28 -0.81 -16.45 -14.61
CA ILE A 28 -1.50 -16.76 -15.87
C ILE A 28 -0.81 -17.91 -16.61
N ILE A 29 0.52 -17.93 -16.66
CA ILE A 29 1.29 -19.00 -17.29
C ILE A 29 1.00 -20.33 -16.59
N VAL A 30 1.00 -20.37 -15.25
CA VAL A 30 0.68 -21.58 -14.47
C VAL A 30 -0.72 -22.08 -14.80
N ILE A 31 -1.71 -21.17 -14.87
CA ILE A 31 -3.09 -21.53 -15.21
C ILE A 31 -3.20 -22.01 -16.66
N ALA A 32 -2.53 -21.33 -17.61
CA ALA A 32 -2.55 -21.72 -19.04
C ALA A 32 -1.94 -23.10 -19.28
N ILE A 33 -0.83 -23.38 -18.58
CA ILE A 33 -0.22 -24.72 -18.59
C ILE A 33 -1.19 -25.75 -18.01
N ALA A 34 -1.96 -25.36 -16.98
CA ALA A 34 -2.96 -26.23 -16.34
C ALA A 34 -4.09 -26.66 -17.28
N ILE A 35 -4.54 -25.74 -18.11
CA ILE A 35 -5.64 -26.00 -19.06
C ILE A 35 -5.17 -26.85 -20.26
N SER A 36 -3.86 -26.96 -20.49
CA SER A 36 -3.28 -27.72 -21.61
C SER A 36 -2.70 -29.08 -21.15
N PRO A 37 -3.55 -30.10 -20.92
CA PRO A 37 -3.13 -31.39 -20.35
C PRO A 37 -2.06 -32.11 -21.20
N SER A 38 -2.06 -31.91 -22.51
CA SER A 38 -1.15 -32.58 -23.43
C SER A 38 0.33 -32.20 -23.26
N PHE A 39 0.62 -31.04 -22.66
CA PHE A 39 1.98 -30.59 -22.43
C PHE A 39 2.61 -31.20 -21.17
N PHE A 40 1.79 -31.53 -20.17
CA PHE A 40 2.25 -31.98 -18.84
C PHE A 40 2.38 -33.48 -18.66
N HIS A 41 1.53 -34.27 -19.31
CA HIS A 41 1.59 -35.73 -19.20
C HIS A 41 2.91 -36.35 -19.69
N THR A 42 3.72 -35.57 -20.39
CA THR A 42 4.97 -36.09 -20.97
C THR A 42 6.24 -35.72 -20.23
N THR A 43 6.25 -34.77 -19.29
CA THR A 43 7.55 -34.18 -18.93
C THR A 43 7.90 -33.98 -17.47
N ILE A 44 7.00 -33.71 -16.50
CA ILE A 44 7.47 -33.21 -15.19
C ILE A 44 6.73 -33.69 -13.93
N LEU A 45 5.46 -34.03 -13.96
CA LEU A 45 4.72 -34.36 -12.75
C LEU A 45 4.07 -35.74 -12.82
N ALA A 46 4.74 -36.71 -12.21
CA ALA A 46 4.24 -38.07 -12.08
C ALA A 46 3.06 -38.23 -11.09
N GLU A 47 2.68 -37.16 -10.39
CA GLU A 47 1.64 -37.18 -9.37
C GLU A 47 0.57 -36.12 -9.63
N ASP A 48 -0.65 -36.54 -9.94
CA ASP A 48 -1.80 -35.69 -10.27
C ASP A 48 -2.16 -34.68 -9.19
N TRP A 49 -1.93 -35.00 -7.91
CA TRP A 49 -2.25 -34.13 -6.78
C TRP A 49 -1.42 -32.83 -6.75
N LEU A 50 -0.14 -32.88 -7.11
CA LEU A 50 0.76 -31.70 -7.19
C LEU A 50 0.25 -30.70 -8.24
N TRP A 51 -0.29 -31.22 -9.32
CA TRP A 51 -0.90 -30.44 -10.36
C TRP A 51 -2.13 -29.67 -9.91
N TYR A 52 -3.10 -30.36 -9.27
CA TYR A 52 -4.28 -29.73 -8.70
C TYR A 52 -3.92 -28.68 -7.65
N LEU A 53 -2.89 -28.94 -6.86
CA LEU A 53 -2.40 -28.00 -5.85
C LEU A 53 -1.83 -26.72 -6.50
N LEU A 54 -1.01 -26.83 -7.55
CA LEU A 54 -0.46 -25.70 -8.27
C LEU A 54 -1.55 -24.84 -8.94
N VAL A 55 -2.53 -25.47 -9.57
CA VAL A 55 -3.65 -24.78 -10.21
C VAL A 55 -4.49 -24.03 -9.15
N THR A 56 -4.81 -24.71 -8.08
CA THR A 56 -5.58 -24.11 -6.98
C THR A 56 -4.83 -22.93 -6.38
N LEU A 57 -3.53 -23.07 -6.15
CA LEU A 57 -2.68 -21.99 -5.65
C LEU A 57 -2.65 -20.79 -6.63
N ALA A 58 -2.51 -21.05 -7.92
CA ALA A 58 -2.49 -20.00 -8.95
C ALA A 58 -3.84 -19.25 -9.02
N ILE A 59 -4.96 -19.95 -8.95
CA ILE A 59 -6.30 -19.35 -8.94
C ILE A 59 -6.50 -18.49 -7.68
N ILE A 60 -6.08 -18.99 -6.52
CA ILE A 60 -6.21 -18.24 -5.25
C ILE A 60 -5.30 -17.01 -5.21
N THR A 61 -4.10 -17.12 -5.77
CA THR A 61 -3.11 -16.01 -5.71
C THR A 61 -3.32 -14.96 -6.79
N LEU A 62 -3.96 -15.28 -7.92
CA LEU A 62 -4.18 -14.35 -9.03
C LEU A 62 -4.93 -13.06 -8.66
N PRO A 63 -5.98 -13.07 -7.81
CA PRO A 63 -6.67 -11.85 -7.42
C PRO A 63 -5.81 -10.86 -6.65
N MET A 64 -4.78 -11.32 -5.93
CA MET A 64 -3.91 -10.45 -5.11
C MET A 64 -3.12 -9.45 -5.95
N PRO A 65 -2.32 -9.87 -6.96
CA PRO A 65 -1.59 -8.93 -7.81
C PRO A 65 -2.51 -8.06 -8.66
N LEU A 66 -3.68 -8.56 -9.08
CA LEU A 66 -4.68 -7.78 -9.81
C LEU A 66 -5.21 -6.62 -8.96
N ASN A 67 -5.61 -6.90 -7.72
CA ASN A 67 -6.06 -5.86 -6.79
C ASN A 67 -4.94 -4.87 -6.46
N ALA A 68 -3.73 -5.37 -6.21
CA ALA A 68 -2.58 -4.51 -5.94
C ALA A 68 -2.29 -3.57 -7.11
N LEU A 69 -2.33 -4.09 -8.35
CA LEU A 69 -2.14 -3.32 -9.57
C LEU A 69 -3.23 -2.25 -9.76
N TYR A 70 -4.50 -2.63 -9.54
CA TYR A 70 -5.62 -1.69 -9.60
C TYR A 70 -5.46 -0.54 -8.61
N PHE A 71 -5.17 -0.83 -7.33
CA PHE A 71 -4.99 0.21 -6.32
C PHE A 71 -3.75 1.07 -6.59
N PHE A 72 -2.69 0.46 -7.11
CA PHE A 72 -1.49 1.17 -7.51
C PHE A 72 -1.78 2.19 -8.61
N PHE A 73 -2.44 1.79 -9.71
CA PHE A 73 -2.79 2.68 -10.81
C PHE A 73 -3.77 3.77 -10.38
N ARG A 74 -4.76 3.42 -9.57
CA ARG A 74 -5.72 4.38 -9.03
C ARG A 74 -5.02 5.44 -8.18
N ARG A 75 -4.14 5.01 -7.26
CA ARG A 75 -3.35 5.93 -6.44
C ARG A 75 -2.46 6.83 -7.30
N TYR A 76 -1.76 6.25 -8.27
CA TYR A 76 -0.92 7.00 -9.19
C TYR A 76 -1.74 8.03 -9.98
N TYR A 77 -2.89 7.64 -10.51
CA TYR A 77 -3.79 8.54 -11.22
C TYR A 77 -4.23 9.71 -10.33
N ASP A 78 -4.75 9.42 -9.14
CA ASP A 78 -5.29 10.45 -8.25
C ASP A 78 -4.19 11.41 -7.75
N LEU A 79 -3.05 10.89 -7.28
CA LEU A 79 -2.01 11.71 -6.63
C LEU A 79 -1.04 12.36 -7.63
N CYS A 80 -0.66 11.66 -8.69
CA CYS A 80 0.36 12.15 -9.61
C CYS A 80 -0.22 12.84 -10.85
N LEU A 81 -1.29 12.30 -11.46
CA LEU A 81 -1.91 12.88 -12.65
C LEU A 81 -2.96 13.94 -12.31
N CYS A 82 -3.82 13.66 -11.32
CA CYS A 82 -4.83 14.63 -10.88
C CYS A 82 -4.28 15.63 -9.85
N HIS A 83 -3.02 15.53 -9.45
CA HIS A 83 -2.37 16.40 -8.46
C HIS A 83 -3.18 16.57 -7.17
N ARG A 84 -3.81 15.51 -6.69
CA ARG A 84 -4.48 15.52 -5.40
C ARG A 84 -3.44 15.48 -4.28
N PRO A 85 -3.61 16.25 -3.19
CA PRO A 85 -2.68 16.19 -2.06
C PRO A 85 -2.75 14.81 -1.40
N ALA A 86 -1.60 14.26 -1.02
CA ALA A 86 -1.52 13.00 -0.29
C ALA A 86 -1.89 13.17 1.18
N VAL A 87 -1.59 14.34 1.75
CA VAL A 87 -1.91 14.71 3.13
C VAL A 87 -2.44 16.14 3.16
N ILE A 88 -3.50 16.36 3.92
CA ILE A 88 -4.09 17.69 4.16
C ILE A 88 -4.15 17.88 5.67
N ILE A 89 -3.47 18.91 6.14
CA ILE A 89 -3.43 19.31 7.54
C ILE A 89 -4.28 20.56 7.71
N THR A 90 -5.32 20.47 8.54
CA THR A 90 -6.18 21.61 8.92
C THR A 90 -6.10 21.82 10.41
N ASP A 91 -6.65 22.90 10.91
CA ASP A 91 -6.66 23.22 12.35
C ASP A 91 -7.52 22.22 13.16
N SER A 92 -8.49 21.56 12.52
CA SER A 92 -9.43 20.63 13.18
C SER A 92 -9.15 19.17 12.93
N GLU A 93 -8.54 18.83 11.78
CA GLU A 93 -8.42 17.44 11.32
C GLU A 93 -7.23 17.21 10.40
N LEU A 94 -6.78 15.96 10.38
CA LEU A 94 -5.80 15.42 9.45
C LEU A 94 -6.53 14.55 8.41
N LYS A 95 -6.30 14.79 7.11
CA LYS A 95 -6.77 13.91 6.03
C LYS A 95 -5.60 13.22 5.36
N VAL A 96 -5.64 11.90 5.29
CA VAL A 96 -4.63 11.08 4.65
C VAL A 96 -5.25 10.34 3.47
N PHE A 97 -4.62 10.40 2.31
CA PHE A 97 -5.08 9.67 1.14
C PHE A 97 -4.83 8.18 1.31
N THR A 98 -5.88 7.37 1.26
CA THR A 98 -5.81 5.93 1.51
C THR A 98 -5.39 5.15 0.26
N PRO A 99 -4.80 3.95 0.42
CA PRO A 99 -4.49 3.08 -0.72
C PRO A 99 -5.73 2.70 -1.54
N TYR A 100 -6.91 2.66 -0.90
CA TYR A 100 -8.17 2.27 -1.54
C TYR A 100 -8.87 3.40 -2.30
N GLY A 101 -8.27 4.59 -2.29
CA GLY A 101 -8.83 5.81 -2.89
C GLY A 101 -9.74 6.58 -1.95
N GLY A 102 -9.61 7.91 -2.01
CA GLY A 102 -10.27 8.83 -1.09
C GLY A 102 -9.43 9.16 0.14
N TYR A 103 -10.00 9.92 1.07
CA TYR A 103 -9.32 10.37 2.27
C TYR A 103 -9.89 9.73 3.52
N THR A 104 -9.02 9.26 4.41
CA THR A 104 -9.36 9.04 5.81
C THR A 104 -9.21 10.36 6.55
N THR A 105 -10.22 10.74 7.29
CA THR A 105 -10.23 11.95 8.13
C THR A 105 -10.05 11.55 9.58
N ILE A 106 -9.11 12.18 10.27
CA ILE A 106 -8.74 11.89 11.66
C ILE A 106 -8.77 13.21 12.43
N GLY A 107 -9.57 13.28 13.47
CA GLY A 107 -9.63 14.45 14.37
C GLY A 107 -8.41 14.52 15.27
N TRP A 108 -7.84 15.71 15.49
CA TRP A 108 -6.71 15.91 16.41
C TRP A 108 -7.02 15.44 17.83
N ASN A 109 -8.27 15.56 18.26
CA ASN A 109 -8.74 15.11 19.56
C ASN A 109 -8.71 13.58 19.74
N GLU A 110 -8.61 12.81 18.67
CA GLU A 110 -8.53 11.34 18.70
C GLU A 110 -7.09 10.84 18.86
N ILE A 111 -6.10 11.68 18.57
CA ILE A 111 -4.68 11.31 18.51
C ILE A 111 -4.00 11.66 19.84
N ILE A 112 -3.15 10.75 20.35
CA ILE A 112 -2.26 11.01 21.51
C ILE A 112 -0.91 11.50 21.01
N GLU A 113 -0.34 10.80 20.04
CA GLU A 113 1.00 11.05 19.50
C GLU A 113 1.16 10.53 18.08
N PHE A 114 2.19 10.99 17.40
CA PHE A 114 2.67 10.39 16.16
C PHE A 114 3.95 9.62 16.40
N LYS A 115 4.00 8.38 15.90
CA LYS A 115 5.16 7.51 15.96
C LYS A 115 5.77 7.28 14.59
N ASP A 116 7.07 7.13 14.66
CA ASP A 116 7.90 6.74 13.54
C ASP A 116 7.92 5.24 13.38
N GLY A 117 7.85 4.75 12.14
CA GLY A 117 7.90 3.33 11.84
C GLY A 117 8.68 3.04 10.55
N ASN A 118 9.31 1.87 10.53
CA ASN A 118 9.98 1.33 9.36
C ASN A 118 9.30 0.04 8.92
N ILE A 119 8.74 0.01 7.70
CA ILE A 119 8.10 -1.19 7.16
C ILE A 119 9.14 -2.17 6.61
N THR A 120 10.13 -1.66 5.90
CA THR A 120 11.26 -2.40 5.33
C THR A 120 12.44 -1.45 5.14
N LYS A 121 13.64 -1.97 4.83
CA LYS A 121 14.83 -1.15 4.58
C LYS A 121 14.53 0.03 3.65
N GLY A 122 14.51 1.24 4.21
CA GLY A 122 14.37 2.50 3.50
C GLY A 122 12.94 3.02 3.29
N ARG A 123 11.90 2.36 3.83
CA ARG A 123 10.53 2.90 3.80
C ARG A 123 10.14 3.43 5.17
N GLN A 124 10.20 4.73 5.33
CA GLN A 124 9.77 5.44 6.54
C GLN A 124 8.29 5.79 6.45
N PHE A 125 7.58 5.61 7.56
CA PHE A 125 6.18 6.04 7.66
C PHE A 125 5.90 6.63 9.05
N ILE A 126 4.94 7.54 9.09
CA ILE A 126 4.44 8.14 10.32
C ILE A 126 3.03 7.61 10.55
N TYR A 127 2.71 7.19 11.76
CA TYR A 127 1.38 6.71 12.10
C TYR A 127 0.85 7.31 13.40
N PRO A 128 -0.47 7.60 13.45
CA PRO A 128 -1.11 8.13 14.63
C PRO A 128 -1.31 7.03 15.68
N VAL A 129 -1.17 7.38 16.95
CA VAL A 129 -1.55 6.57 18.11
C VAL A 129 -2.84 7.17 18.69
N TYR A 130 -3.90 6.38 18.77
CA TYR A 130 -5.22 6.83 19.15
C TYR A 130 -5.46 6.70 20.67
N LYS A 131 -6.29 7.60 21.24
CA LYS A 131 -6.66 7.59 22.66
C LYS A 131 -7.38 6.32 23.10
N ASP A 132 -8.18 5.73 22.20
CA ASP A 132 -8.97 4.52 22.51
C ASP A 132 -8.21 3.21 22.29
N ASP A 133 -6.98 3.26 21.80
CA ASP A 133 -6.14 2.07 21.64
C ASP A 133 -5.58 1.61 23.01
N LYS A 134 -6.47 1.09 23.89
CA LYS A 134 -6.11 0.50 25.20
C LYS A 134 -5.14 -0.69 25.08
N GLN A 135 -4.85 -1.16 23.89
CA GLN A 135 -3.85 -2.17 23.60
C GLN A 135 -2.77 -1.54 22.74
N ASN A 136 -1.64 -1.22 23.34
CA ASN A 136 -0.37 -0.78 22.73
C ASN A 136 0.23 -1.80 21.70
N LYS A 137 -0.59 -2.64 21.11
CA LYS A 137 -0.18 -3.52 20.02
C LYS A 137 -0.44 -2.81 18.71
N PRO A 138 0.60 -2.56 17.90
CA PRO A 138 0.43 -2.01 16.58
C PRO A 138 -0.51 -2.93 15.80
N ARG A 139 -1.73 -2.49 15.55
CA ARG A 139 -2.63 -3.16 14.61
C ARG A 139 -2.05 -2.88 13.23
N PHE A 140 -1.20 -3.77 12.76
CA PHE A 140 -0.45 -3.64 11.51
C PHE A 140 -1.31 -3.16 10.34
N PHE A 141 -2.54 -3.64 10.23
CA PHE A 141 -3.47 -3.21 9.19
C PHE A 141 -4.01 -1.79 9.40
N LYS A 142 -4.38 -1.39 10.62
CA LYS A 142 -4.91 -0.05 10.90
C LYS A 142 -3.82 1.00 10.72
N ASN A 143 -2.63 0.74 11.25
CA ASN A 143 -1.47 1.62 11.08
C ASN A 143 -1.03 1.75 9.62
N TYR A 144 -1.23 0.71 8.80
CA TYR A 144 -0.93 0.78 7.38
C TYR A 144 -1.95 1.62 6.60
N ILE A 145 -3.23 1.60 7.00
CA ILE A 145 -4.30 2.40 6.38
C ILE A 145 -4.17 3.88 6.77
N ASP A 146 -3.94 4.15 8.06
CA ASP A 146 -3.85 5.51 8.61
C ASP A 146 -2.41 6.05 8.58
N GLY A 147 -1.43 5.23 8.20
CA GLY A 147 -0.03 5.60 8.15
C GLY A 147 0.31 6.42 6.91
N ILE A 148 1.15 7.42 7.09
CA ILE A 148 1.65 8.31 6.04
C ILE A 148 3.01 7.80 5.57
N LEU A 149 3.09 7.28 4.35
CA LEU A 149 4.35 6.94 3.69
C LEU A 149 5.07 8.22 3.25
N THR A 150 6.21 8.49 3.87
CA THR A 150 6.90 9.79 3.69
C THR A 150 7.92 9.83 2.56
N ASN A 151 8.38 8.67 2.07
CA ASN A 151 9.45 8.58 1.06
C ASN A 151 9.16 9.28 -0.26
N TYR A 152 7.89 9.51 -0.57
CA TYR A 152 7.48 10.09 -1.85
C TYR A 152 6.81 11.45 -1.70
N LEU A 153 6.78 12.00 -0.48
CA LEU A 153 6.16 13.29 -0.24
C LEU A 153 7.08 14.45 -0.62
N THR A 154 6.50 15.57 -0.95
CA THR A 154 7.23 16.82 -1.20
C THR A 154 7.86 17.38 0.08
N MET A 155 7.30 17.05 1.24
CA MET A 155 7.81 17.42 2.56
C MET A 155 8.71 16.30 3.10
N LYS A 156 9.84 16.66 3.71
CA LYS A 156 10.73 15.67 4.34
C LYS A 156 10.06 15.04 5.55
N HIS A 157 10.49 13.82 5.88
CA HIS A 157 9.94 13.03 6.97
C HIS A 157 9.97 13.79 8.32
N ASP A 158 11.12 14.34 8.68
CA ASP A 158 11.30 15.02 9.97
C ASP A 158 10.47 16.31 10.05
N ASP A 159 10.39 17.07 8.94
CA ASP A 159 9.61 18.29 8.87
C ASP A 159 8.11 17.98 8.99
N LEU A 160 7.64 16.92 8.34
CA LEU A 160 6.26 16.46 8.45
C LEU A 160 5.93 16.02 9.88
N LEU A 161 6.83 15.24 10.49
CA LEU A 161 6.63 14.77 11.88
C LEU A 161 6.58 15.93 12.86
N ALA A 162 7.42 16.94 12.68
CA ALA A 162 7.43 18.17 13.49
C ALA A 162 6.11 18.95 13.32
N GLU A 163 5.64 19.13 12.08
CA GLU A 163 4.37 19.79 11.77
C GLU A 163 3.19 19.06 12.42
N LEU A 164 3.10 17.72 12.28
CA LEU A 164 2.04 16.92 12.87
C LEU A 164 2.04 17.02 14.40
N LYS A 165 3.22 17.02 15.03
CA LYS A 165 3.34 17.15 16.49
C LYS A 165 2.94 18.54 16.99
N SER A 166 3.16 19.59 16.20
CA SER A 166 2.78 20.96 16.58
C SER A 166 1.26 21.11 16.75
N HIS A 167 0.47 20.36 15.99
CA HIS A 167 -0.99 20.35 16.08
C HIS A 167 -1.54 19.56 17.28
N LEU A 168 -0.74 18.69 17.91
CA LEU A 168 -1.16 17.96 19.11
C LEU A 168 -1.01 18.78 20.40
N GLY A 169 -0.23 19.86 20.37
CA GLY A 169 0.05 20.72 21.53
C GLY A 169 -0.80 22.00 21.62
N SER A 170 -1.73 22.19 20.67
CA SER A 170 -2.55 23.40 20.57
C SER A 170 -3.95 23.23 21.19
#